data_68f65cbbbde47b9a9eeb715187075db5
#
_entry.id   68f65cbbbde47b9a9eeb715187075db5
#
_cell.length_a   1.000
_cell.length_b   1.000
_cell.length_c   1.000
_cell.angle_alpha   90.00
_cell.angle_beta   90.00
_cell.angle_gamma   90.00
#
_symmetry.space_group_name_H-M   'P 1'
#
loop_
_entity.id
_entity.type
_entity.pdbx_description
1 polymer ?
#
loop_
_entity_poly.entity_id
_entity_poly.type
_entity_poly.pdbx_seq_one_letter_code
_entity_poly.pdbx_strand_id
1 'polypeptide(L)'
;MDISLLYFDGCPNHHDTRALLEALLEEAGWDGTIQLVNVDSPERAEVLEFRGSPTVLINGDDPFLDTDAPVGLSCRIYPTDDGYRGTPPEQALRAAIADVIGD
;
A
#
# COMPACT_ATOMS: atom_id res chain seq x y z
N MET A 1 12.73 -4.58 8.45
CA MET A 1 11.48 -3.92 8.01
C MET A 1 10.69 -4.87 7.12
N ASP A 2 9.41 -5.05 7.43
CA ASP A 2 8.52 -5.90 6.63
C ASP A 2 7.65 -5.02 5.75
N ILE A 3 7.65 -5.30 4.44
CA ILE A 3 6.86 -4.56 3.47
C ILE A 3 5.89 -5.52 2.80
N SER A 4 4.60 -5.19 2.83
CA SER A 4 3.56 -5.97 2.16
C SER A 4 2.74 -5.07 1.24
N LEU A 5 2.34 -5.61 0.12
CA LEU A 5 1.42 -4.96 -0.81
C LEU A 5 0.20 -5.86 -0.95
N LEU A 6 -0.93 -5.36 -0.44
CA LEU A 6 -2.20 -6.06 -0.48
C LEU A 6 -2.99 -5.55 -1.68
N TYR A 7 -3.53 -6.46 -2.47
CA TYR A 7 -4.24 -6.13 -3.70
C TYR A 7 -5.30 -7.18 -4.02
N PHE A 8 -6.18 -6.85 -4.96
CA PHE A 8 -7.03 -7.87 -5.59
C PHE A 8 -6.97 -7.69 -7.11
N ASP A 9 -7.22 -8.78 -7.84
CA ASP A 9 -7.00 -8.82 -9.29
C ASP A 9 -7.89 -7.87 -10.09
N GLY A 10 -9.05 -7.49 -9.54
CA GLY A 10 -9.97 -6.57 -10.21
C GLY A 10 -9.50 -5.12 -10.25
N CYS A 11 -8.43 -4.77 -9.56
CA CYS A 11 -7.92 -3.41 -9.54
C CYS A 11 -6.48 -3.38 -10.06
N PRO A 12 -6.21 -2.75 -11.21
CA PRO A 12 -4.87 -2.79 -11.82
C PRO A 12 -3.85 -1.83 -11.18
N ASN A 13 -4.29 -0.95 -10.28
CA ASN A 13 -3.43 0.09 -9.70
C ASN A 13 -2.29 -0.46 -8.85
N HIS A 14 -2.35 -1.74 -8.47
CA HIS A 14 -1.28 -2.35 -7.67
C HIS A 14 0.02 -2.50 -8.47
N HIS A 15 -0.04 -2.59 -9.79
CA HIS A 15 1.17 -2.68 -10.61
C HIS A 15 2.00 -1.41 -10.49
N ASP A 16 1.38 -0.25 -10.60
CA ASP A 16 2.05 1.03 -10.48
C ASP A 16 2.58 1.25 -9.06
N THR A 17 1.79 0.85 -8.06
CA THR A 17 2.18 0.96 -6.66
C THR A 17 3.39 0.08 -6.36
N ARG A 18 3.42 -1.13 -6.92
CA ARG A 18 4.55 -2.04 -6.75
C ARG A 18 5.82 -1.43 -7.32
N ALA A 19 5.73 -0.88 -8.53
CA ALA A 19 6.88 -0.24 -9.18
C ALA A 19 7.40 0.95 -8.37
N LEU A 20 6.48 1.77 -7.84
CA LEU A 20 6.83 2.89 -6.99
C LEU A 20 7.51 2.43 -5.71
N LEU A 21 6.95 1.42 -5.04
CA LEU A 21 7.54 0.84 -3.84
C LEU A 21 8.95 0.32 -4.10
N GLU A 22 9.14 -0.43 -5.17
CA GLU A 22 10.44 -0.98 -5.52
C GLU A 22 11.46 0.13 -5.70
N ALA A 23 11.08 1.21 -6.40
CA ALA A 23 11.98 2.35 -6.61
C ALA A 23 12.33 3.07 -5.32
N LEU A 24 11.36 3.32 -4.46
CA LEU A 24 11.57 4.01 -3.19
C LEU A 24 12.40 3.19 -2.20
N LEU A 25 12.18 1.88 -2.16
CA LEU A 25 12.93 0.98 -1.30
C LEU A 25 14.38 0.85 -1.76
N GLU A 26 14.61 0.81 -3.07
CA GLU A 26 15.95 0.82 -3.62
C GLU A 26 16.68 2.12 -3.30
N GLU A 27 15.99 3.25 -3.46
CA GLU A 27 16.52 4.57 -3.09
C GLU A 27 16.93 4.62 -1.62
N ALA A 28 16.16 3.96 -0.75
CA ALA A 28 16.43 3.92 0.69
C ALA A 28 17.51 2.90 1.08
N GLY A 29 18.01 2.12 0.13
CA GLY A 29 19.02 1.11 0.40
C GLY A 29 18.49 -0.18 1.01
N TRP A 30 17.19 -0.41 0.93
CA TRP A 30 16.57 -1.64 1.46
C TRP A 30 16.61 -2.74 0.40
N ASP A 31 17.13 -3.89 0.79
CA ASP A 31 17.32 -5.02 -0.12
C ASP A 31 16.44 -6.23 0.19
N GLY A 32 15.39 -6.03 0.98
CA GLY A 32 14.46 -7.09 1.31
C GLY A 32 13.48 -7.41 0.17
N THR A 33 12.49 -8.22 0.48
CA THR A 33 11.48 -8.65 -0.49
C THR A 33 10.11 -8.10 -0.10
N ILE A 34 9.40 -7.53 -1.07
CA ILE A 34 8.01 -7.09 -0.88
C ILE A 34 7.13 -8.33 -0.90
N GLN A 35 6.31 -8.51 0.12
CA GLN A 35 5.33 -9.59 0.17
C GLN A 35 4.07 -9.17 -0.58
N LEU A 36 3.73 -9.91 -1.64
CA LEU A 36 2.52 -9.66 -2.41
C LEU A 36 1.40 -10.52 -1.86
N VAL A 37 0.33 -9.87 -1.38
CA VAL A 37 -0.80 -10.57 -0.77
C VAL A 37 -2.04 -10.33 -1.60
N ASN A 38 -2.51 -11.37 -2.30
CA ASN A 38 -3.74 -11.31 -3.07
C ASN A 38 -4.94 -11.51 -2.14
N VAL A 39 -5.74 -10.46 -1.98
CA VAL A 39 -6.97 -10.54 -1.19
C VAL A 39 -8.07 -11.01 -2.14
N ASP A 40 -8.38 -12.28 -2.08
CA ASP A 40 -9.19 -12.96 -3.11
C ASP A 40 -10.64 -13.24 -2.73
N SER A 41 -11.07 -12.80 -1.56
CA SER A 41 -12.44 -12.99 -1.11
C SER A 41 -12.87 -11.92 -0.12
N PRO A 42 -14.19 -11.65 0.00
CA PRO A 42 -14.69 -10.73 1.02
C PRO A 42 -14.33 -11.16 2.44
N GLU A 43 -14.31 -12.46 2.70
CA GLU A 43 -13.97 -13.01 4.01
C GLU A 43 -12.52 -12.71 4.37
N ARG A 44 -11.62 -12.86 3.40
CA ARG A 44 -10.21 -12.54 3.61
C ARG A 44 -10.01 -11.04 3.81
N ALA A 45 -10.76 -10.20 3.08
CA ALA A 45 -10.73 -8.76 3.29
C ALA A 45 -11.12 -8.38 4.72
N GLU A 46 -12.13 -9.05 5.29
CA GLU A 46 -12.54 -8.83 6.68
C GLU A 46 -11.42 -9.19 7.65
N VAL A 47 -10.81 -10.36 7.47
CA VAL A 47 -9.74 -10.85 8.36
C VAL A 47 -8.55 -9.89 8.34
N LEU A 48 -8.19 -9.38 7.17
CA LEU A 48 -7.05 -8.49 6.99
C LEU A 48 -7.39 -7.02 7.20
N GLU A 49 -8.66 -6.69 7.42
CA GLU A 49 -9.17 -5.32 7.48
C GLU A 49 -8.76 -4.53 6.23
N PHE A 50 -8.88 -5.19 5.08
CA PHE A 50 -8.47 -4.65 3.79
C PHE A 50 -9.48 -3.61 3.29
N ARG A 51 -9.03 -2.37 3.10
CA ARG A 51 -9.89 -1.24 2.74
C ARG A 51 -9.67 -0.75 1.31
N GLY A 52 -9.30 -1.66 0.44
CA GLY A 52 -9.15 -1.38 -0.99
C GLY A 52 -7.73 -1.58 -1.50
N SER A 53 -7.65 -1.86 -2.79
CA SER A 53 -6.39 -2.11 -3.49
C SER A 53 -5.91 -0.83 -4.18
N PRO A 54 -4.64 -0.48 -4.11
CA PRO A 54 -3.58 -1.17 -3.39
C PRO A 54 -3.44 -0.68 -1.94
N THR A 55 -3.04 -1.55 -1.04
CA THR A 55 -2.71 -1.17 0.35
C THR A 55 -1.27 -1.56 0.63
N VAL A 56 -0.49 -0.61 1.12
CA VAL A 56 0.91 -0.82 1.51
C VAL A 56 0.97 -0.95 3.03
N LEU A 57 1.59 -2.02 3.52
CA LEU A 57 1.84 -2.18 4.95
C LEU A 57 3.34 -2.12 5.20
N ILE A 58 3.74 -1.29 6.15
CA ILE A 58 5.12 -1.16 6.61
C ILE A 58 5.14 -1.65 8.05
N ASN A 59 5.79 -2.78 8.30
CA ASN A 59 5.78 -3.46 9.60
C ASN A 59 4.36 -3.72 10.11
N GLY A 60 3.44 -4.05 9.19
CA GLY A 60 2.05 -4.33 9.52
C GLY A 60 1.15 -3.11 9.62
N ASP A 61 1.69 -1.90 9.50
CA ASP A 61 0.91 -0.67 9.61
C ASP A 61 0.67 -0.03 8.26
N ASP A 62 -0.54 0.48 8.06
CA ASP A 62 -0.93 1.22 6.86
C ASP A 62 -0.69 2.72 7.11
N PRO A 63 0.33 3.33 6.48
CA PRO A 63 0.63 4.75 6.71
C PRO A 63 -0.46 5.70 6.19
N PHE A 64 -1.39 5.19 5.40
CA PHE A 64 -2.52 5.96 4.85
C PHE A 64 -3.86 5.47 5.38
N LEU A 65 -3.88 4.88 6.57
CA LEU A 65 -5.09 4.30 7.13
C LEU A 65 -6.23 5.31 7.20
N ASP A 66 -7.36 4.91 6.64
CA ASP A 66 -8.60 5.68 6.72
C ASP A 66 -9.68 4.75 7.28
N THR A 67 -9.97 4.89 8.56
CA THR A 67 -10.93 4.03 9.25
C THR A 67 -12.37 4.27 8.81
N ASP A 68 -12.63 5.36 8.10
CA ASP A 68 -13.96 5.63 7.53
C ASP A 68 -14.18 4.89 6.20
N ALA A 69 -13.11 4.43 5.57
CA ALA A 69 -13.23 3.67 4.33
C ALA A 69 -13.74 2.25 4.64
N PRO A 70 -14.68 1.71 3.85
CA PRO A 70 -15.23 0.39 4.12
C PRO A 70 -14.23 -0.72 3.80
N VAL A 71 -14.27 -1.79 4.57
CA VAL A 71 -13.53 -3.02 4.29
C VAL A 71 -14.22 -3.72 3.11
N GLY A 72 -13.44 -4.19 2.15
CA GLY A 72 -13.98 -4.91 1.01
C GLY A 72 -13.06 -4.90 -0.20
N LEU A 73 -13.48 -5.60 -1.25
CA LEU A 73 -12.74 -5.70 -2.50
C LEU A 73 -13.10 -4.52 -3.41
N SER A 74 -12.36 -3.44 -3.28
CA SER A 74 -12.57 -2.22 -4.06
C SER A 74 -11.23 -1.58 -4.40
N CYS A 75 -11.26 -0.67 -5.38
CA CYS A 75 -10.11 0.17 -5.66
C CYS A 75 -10.04 1.27 -4.61
N ARG A 76 -8.87 1.45 -4.04
CA ARG A 76 -8.63 2.47 -3.03
C ARG A 76 -8.33 3.81 -3.71
N ILE A 77 -8.76 4.89 -3.07
CA ILE A 77 -8.52 6.24 -3.55
C ILE A 77 -7.64 6.96 -2.54
N TYR A 78 -6.53 7.53 -3.03
CA TYR A 78 -5.59 8.28 -2.20
C TYR A 78 -5.69 9.77 -2.53
N PRO A 79 -5.94 10.63 -1.54
CA PRO A 79 -5.88 12.08 -1.77
C PRO A 79 -4.41 12.49 -1.98
N THR A 80 -4.17 13.31 -3.00
CA THR A 80 -2.86 13.83 -3.34
C THR A 80 -2.97 15.31 -3.65
N ASP A 81 -1.83 15.98 -3.83
CA ASP A 81 -1.80 17.41 -4.21
C ASP A 81 -2.46 17.65 -5.56
N ASP A 82 -2.50 16.63 -6.41
CA ASP A 82 -3.10 16.70 -7.75
C ASP A 82 -4.54 16.17 -7.80
N GLY A 83 -5.18 15.97 -6.65
CA GLY A 83 -6.49 15.37 -6.54
C GLY A 83 -6.42 13.91 -6.13
N TYR A 84 -7.49 13.17 -6.36
CA TYR A 84 -7.55 11.76 -5.98
C TYR A 84 -6.87 10.88 -7.03
N ARG A 85 -6.08 9.92 -6.55
CA ARG A 85 -5.36 8.95 -7.39
C ARG A 85 -5.58 7.53 -6.89
N GLY A 86 -5.35 6.56 -7.75
CA GLY A 86 -5.43 5.13 -7.40
C GLY A 86 -4.15 4.60 -6.75
N THR A 87 -3.13 5.42 -6.59
CA THR A 87 -1.85 5.04 -5.98
C THR A 87 -1.47 6.03 -4.88
N PRO A 88 -0.69 5.59 -3.87
CA PRO A 88 -0.26 6.49 -2.80
C PRO A 88 0.59 7.65 -3.33
N PRO A 89 0.51 8.82 -2.69
CA PRO A 89 1.38 9.94 -3.06
C PRO A 89 2.83 9.59 -2.77
N GLU A 90 3.69 9.82 -3.76
CA GLU A 90 5.09 9.38 -3.72
C GLU A 90 5.84 9.96 -2.53
N GLN A 91 5.72 11.25 -2.27
CA GLN A 91 6.46 11.90 -1.19
C GLN A 91 6.03 11.41 0.19
N ALA A 92 4.73 11.20 0.38
CA ALA A 92 4.23 10.69 1.65
C ALA A 92 4.67 9.24 1.87
N LEU A 93 4.69 8.44 0.82
CA LEU A 93 5.17 7.05 0.93
C LEU A 93 6.67 7.02 1.21
N ARG A 94 7.45 7.89 0.56
CA ARG A 94 8.89 8.02 0.83
C ARG A 94 9.13 8.40 2.31
N ALA A 95 8.37 9.36 2.83
CA ALA A 95 8.48 9.77 4.22
C ALA A 95 8.14 8.64 5.19
N ALA A 96 7.10 7.86 4.88
CA ALA A 96 6.69 6.73 5.72
C ALA A 96 7.79 5.66 5.78
N ILE A 97 8.44 5.39 4.66
CA ILE A 97 9.57 4.44 4.60
C ILE A 97 10.75 4.97 5.42
N ALA A 98 11.09 6.24 5.25
CA ALA A 98 12.20 6.87 5.97
C ALA A 98 11.98 6.84 7.48
N ASP A 99 10.76 7.08 7.94
CA ASP A 99 10.42 7.05 9.36
C ASP A 99 10.69 5.68 9.98
N VAL A 100 10.41 4.61 9.26
CA VAL A 100 10.61 3.24 9.76
C VAL A 100 12.07 2.84 9.71
N ILE A 101 12.81 3.27 8.70
CA ILE A 101 14.25 2.99 8.59
C ILE A 101 15.04 3.72 9.68
N GLY A 102 14.49 4.80 10.21
CA GLY A 102 15.08 5.46 11.38
C GLY A 102 16.06 6.57 11.06
N ASP A 103 15.88 7.22 9.98
CA ASP A 103 16.71 8.39 9.62
C ASP A 103 16.15 9.70 10.15
#